data_270a785ed122fee425da706486cadbbc
#
_entry.id   270a785ed122fee425da706486cadbbc
#
_cell.length_a   1.000
_cell.length_b   1.000
_cell.length_c   1.000
_cell.angle_alpha   90.00
_cell.angle_beta   90.00
_cell.angle_gamma   90.00
#
_symmetry.space_group_name_H-M   'P 1'
#
loop_
_entity.id
_entity.type
_entity.pdbx_description
1 polymer ?
#
loop_
_entity_poly.entity_id
_entity_poly.type
_entity_poly.pdbx_seq_one_letter_code
_entity_poly.pdbx_strand_id
1 'polypeptide(L)'
;MNGRLMQELEELGGEIRPASLKKCDEIVIEQPGFSAVISLWGGHLESFIPAGQEDLLFQSTNLGGEGRFERRHFGVPVCWPWFGANETQADFPAHGLARYFRWEFIEAGRFKNGDVKIVIRLASEDHPLIEEMWPFAFELRQVFRFSNKGFRINFSAANLSDKPMPISEALHTYFHVSDNQTAEVHGLDQVSYVDKFDNGARQLQQGAVSPCDLMDRVYTSAPEKCEIRDIGLNRRLVISTEGSNSTVLWNPGAEIAKQRTDMEDDDYRHFVCVEAANALSDAYDIPPGDIHQLKLRVKCKALATETE
;
A
#
# COMPACT_ATOMS: atom_id res chain seq x y z
N MET A 1 -8.57 -25.24 -0.49
CA MET A 1 -7.48 -24.76 0.40
C MET A 1 -6.89 -25.95 1.16
N ASN A 2 -5.57 -26.00 1.34
CA ASN A 2 -4.89 -27.14 1.97
C ASN A 2 -5.16 -27.12 3.49
N GLY A 3 -5.66 -28.24 4.09
CA GLY A 3 -6.00 -28.31 5.52
C GLY A 3 -4.82 -28.00 6.46
N ARG A 4 -3.58 -28.32 6.06
CA ARG A 4 -2.37 -27.96 6.80
C ARG A 4 -2.18 -26.44 6.89
N LEU A 5 -2.39 -25.71 5.79
CA LEU A 5 -2.25 -24.27 5.74
C LEU A 5 -3.25 -23.54 6.65
N MET A 6 -4.48 -24.08 6.74
CA MET A 6 -5.50 -23.57 7.67
C MET A 6 -5.10 -23.81 9.12
N GLN A 7 -4.59 -24.99 9.44
CA GLN A 7 -4.09 -25.28 10.78
C GLN A 7 -2.92 -24.35 11.18
N GLU A 8 -1.96 -24.13 10.27
CA GLU A 8 -0.84 -23.21 10.50
C GLU A 8 -1.33 -21.77 10.77
N LEU A 9 -2.40 -21.34 10.07
CA LEU A 9 -3.02 -20.03 10.31
C LEU A 9 -3.71 -19.96 11.68
N GLU A 10 -4.49 -20.98 12.05
CA GLU A 10 -5.17 -21.05 13.35
C GLU A 10 -4.17 -21.06 14.52
N GLU A 11 -3.05 -21.76 14.40
CA GLU A 11 -1.95 -21.75 15.40
C GLU A 11 -1.32 -20.36 15.58
N LEU A 12 -1.48 -19.48 14.59
CA LEU A 12 -1.08 -18.08 14.66
C LEU A 12 -2.18 -17.15 15.19
N GLY A 13 -3.31 -17.68 15.65
CA GLY A 13 -4.47 -16.88 16.02
C GLY A 13 -5.08 -16.16 14.81
N GLY A 14 -4.98 -16.76 13.64
CA GLY A 14 -5.57 -16.26 12.41
C GLY A 14 -6.73 -17.10 11.92
N GLU A 15 -7.58 -16.51 11.14
CA GLU A 15 -8.70 -17.16 10.46
C GLU A 15 -8.90 -16.60 9.04
N ILE A 16 -9.57 -17.37 8.21
CA ILE A 16 -10.12 -16.84 6.94
C ILE A 16 -11.62 -16.66 7.15
N ARG A 17 -12.10 -15.45 6.94
CA ARG A 17 -13.52 -15.13 6.97
C ARG A 17 -13.99 -14.52 5.64
N PRO A 18 -15.28 -14.66 5.28
CA PRO A 18 -15.86 -13.89 4.20
C PRO A 18 -15.70 -12.39 4.46
N ALA A 19 -15.24 -11.64 3.47
CA ALA A 19 -15.21 -10.19 3.57
C ALA A 19 -16.63 -9.64 3.73
N SER A 20 -16.74 -8.53 4.44
CA SER A 20 -18.01 -7.79 4.57
C SER A 20 -18.55 -7.32 3.21
N LEU A 21 -17.67 -7.15 2.23
CA LEU A 21 -17.99 -6.94 0.82
C LEU A 21 -17.85 -8.23 0.02
N LYS A 22 -18.92 -8.73 -0.44
CA LYS A 22 -19.36 -9.99 -1.09
C LYS A 22 -18.42 -10.75 -2.03
N LYS A 23 -17.16 -10.41 -2.25
CA LYS A 23 -16.38 -11.04 -3.36
C LYS A 23 -15.14 -11.82 -2.97
N CYS A 24 -14.62 -11.67 -1.75
CA CYS A 24 -13.39 -12.35 -1.39
C CYS A 24 -13.25 -12.63 0.11
N ASP A 25 -12.39 -13.58 0.41
CA ASP A 25 -12.04 -13.90 1.78
C ASP A 25 -10.98 -12.93 2.33
N GLU A 26 -11.03 -12.67 3.61
CA GLU A 26 -10.03 -11.93 4.38
C GLU A 26 -9.26 -12.87 5.29
N ILE A 27 -7.94 -12.68 5.38
CA ILE A 27 -7.12 -13.29 6.42
C ILE A 27 -7.11 -12.32 7.60
N VAL A 28 -7.69 -12.73 8.71
CA VAL A 28 -7.72 -11.98 9.96
C VAL A 28 -6.74 -12.58 10.93
N ILE A 29 -5.93 -11.79 11.60
CA ILE A 29 -4.91 -12.21 12.56
C ILE A 29 -5.13 -11.44 13.84
N GLU A 30 -5.35 -12.15 14.93
CA GLU A 30 -5.49 -11.60 16.27
C GLU A 30 -4.33 -12.07 17.16
N GLN A 31 -3.55 -11.12 17.65
CA GLN A 31 -2.43 -11.37 18.57
C GLN A 31 -2.56 -10.46 19.79
N PRO A 32 -2.00 -10.82 20.95
CA PRO A 32 -2.02 -9.93 22.14
C PRO A 32 -1.41 -8.54 21.89
N GLY A 33 -0.53 -8.42 20.92
CA GLY A 33 0.20 -7.17 20.63
C GLY A 33 -0.30 -6.42 19.40
N PHE A 34 -1.16 -7.00 18.59
CA PHE A 34 -1.73 -6.37 17.39
C PHE A 34 -2.87 -7.20 16.79
N SER A 35 -3.69 -6.56 15.95
CA SER A 35 -4.54 -7.22 14.96
C SER A 35 -4.18 -6.77 13.55
N ALA A 36 -4.48 -7.61 12.55
CA ALA A 36 -4.26 -7.30 11.14
C ALA A 36 -5.30 -7.96 10.25
N VAL A 37 -5.64 -7.31 9.14
CA VAL A 37 -6.57 -7.82 8.13
C VAL A 37 -5.93 -7.70 6.76
N ILE A 38 -5.87 -8.81 6.02
CA ILE A 38 -5.40 -8.87 4.63
C ILE A 38 -6.57 -9.31 3.75
N SER A 39 -6.92 -8.50 2.76
CA SER A 39 -7.85 -8.91 1.71
C SER A 39 -7.14 -9.80 0.69
N LEU A 40 -7.75 -10.94 0.39
CA LEU A 40 -7.31 -11.75 -0.75
C LEU A 40 -7.78 -11.15 -2.09
N TRP A 41 -8.76 -10.24 -2.10
CA TRP A 41 -9.07 -9.45 -3.28
C TRP A 41 -8.14 -8.24 -3.36
N GLY A 42 -7.38 -8.15 -4.44
CA GLY A 42 -6.36 -7.11 -4.60
C GLY A 42 -5.09 -7.36 -3.78
N GLY A 43 -5.08 -8.37 -2.91
CA GLY A 43 -3.90 -8.81 -2.18
C GLY A 43 -3.33 -7.76 -1.23
N HIS A 44 -4.14 -6.91 -0.61
CA HIS A 44 -3.62 -5.78 0.17
C HIS A 44 -3.88 -5.87 1.67
N LEU A 45 -3.00 -5.29 2.45
CA LEU A 45 -3.20 -5.08 3.88
C LEU A 45 -4.26 -4.00 4.08
N GLU A 46 -5.41 -4.36 4.67
CA GLU A 46 -6.50 -3.42 4.92
C GLU A 46 -6.33 -2.70 6.25
N SER A 47 -5.94 -3.43 7.29
CA SER A 47 -5.87 -2.91 8.66
C SER A 47 -4.66 -3.46 9.39
N PHE A 48 -4.06 -2.63 10.23
CA PHE A 48 -3.06 -3.04 11.21
C PHE A 48 -3.17 -2.17 12.47
N ILE A 49 -3.59 -2.79 13.57
CA ILE A 49 -3.84 -2.12 14.85
C ILE A 49 -2.88 -2.64 15.91
N PRO A 50 -1.82 -1.90 16.29
CA PRO A 50 -1.01 -2.24 17.46
C PRO A 50 -1.83 -2.14 18.75
N ALA A 51 -1.56 -3.00 19.73
CA ALA A 51 -2.27 -2.95 21.01
C ALA A 51 -2.18 -1.56 21.67
N GLY A 52 -3.34 -1.02 22.05
CA GLY A 52 -3.46 0.30 22.67
C GLY A 52 -3.30 1.48 21.71
N GLN A 53 -3.32 1.24 20.40
CA GLN A 53 -3.32 2.25 19.35
C GLN A 53 -4.58 2.17 18.49
N GLU A 54 -4.89 3.23 17.77
CA GLU A 54 -5.81 3.18 16.64
C GLU A 54 -5.11 2.59 15.42
N ASP A 55 -5.91 2.17 14.43
CA ASP A 55 -5.39 1.62 13.17
C ASP A 55 -4.32 2.54 12.57
N LEU A 56 -3.26 1.95 12.07
CA LEU A 56 -2.22 2.70 11.34
C LEU A 56 -2.64 3.03 9.92
N LEU A 57 -3.65 2.30 9.41
CA LEU A 57 -4.15 2.41 8.06
C LEU A 57 -5.57 2.98 8.08
N PHE A 58 -5.85 3.84 7.13
CA PHE A 58 -7.19 4.42 6.98
C PHE A 58 -8.10 3.49 6.21
N GLN A 59 -9.36 3.42 6.67
CA GLN A 59 -10.47 2.74 6.01
C GLN A 59 -11.67 3.68 5.97
N SER A 60 -12.29 3.85 4.81
CA SER A 60 -13.58 4.54 4.71
C SER A 60 -14.72 3.63 5.16
N THR A 61 -15.77 4.20 5.71
CA THR A 61 -17.04 3.52 5.92
C THR A 61 -17.83 3.38 4.63
N ASN A 62 -17.52 4.20 3.62
CA ASN A 62 -18.09 4.12 2.28
C ASN A 62 -17.31 3.11 1.44
N LEU A 63 -17.94 2.01 1.13
CA LEU A 63 -17.30 0.89 0.45
C LEU A 63 -17.34 0.98 -1.08
N GLY A 64 -17.87 2.08 -1.61
CA GLY A 64 -17.98 2.30 -3.05
C GLY A 64 -19.12 1.53 -3.74
N GLY A 65 -19.23 1.71 -5.05
CA GLY A 65 -20.24 1.09 -5.88
C GLY A 65 -19.80 -0.23 -6.53
N GLU A 66 -20.74 -0.96 -7.11
CA GLU A 66 -20.48 -2.18 -7.88
C GLU A 66 -19.99 -1.82 -9.30
N GLY A 67 -18.92 -2.47 -9.77
CA GLY A 67 -18.38 -2.30 -11.12
C GLY A 67 -17.54 -3.46 -11.61
N ARG A 68 -17.21 -3.49 -12.92
CA ARG A 68 -16.34 -4.52 -13.52
C ARG A 68 -14.95 -4.56 -12.86
N PHE A 69 -14.46 -3.38 -12.49
CA PHE A 69 -13.20 -3.17 -11.77
C PHE A 69 -13.53 -2.56 -10.41
N GLU A 70 -14.22 -3.33 -9.57
CA GLU A 70 -14.40 -2.96 -8.19
C GLU A 70 -13.06 -3.00 -7.49
N ARG A 71 -12.60 -1.84 -7.07
CA ARG A 71 -11.37 -1.69 -6.33
C ARG A 71 -11.68 -1.34 -4.88
N ARG A 72 -10.95 -1.90 -3.97
CA ARG A 72 -10.81 -1.32 -2.64
C ARG A 72 -9.73 -0.25 -2.71
N HIS A 73 -10.07 0.95 -2.30
CA HIS A 73 -9.11 1.94 -1.89
C HIS A 73 -8.79 1.67 -0.42
N PHE A 74 -7.88 2.43 0.14
CA PHE A 74 -7.52 2.39 1.55
C PHE A 74 -6.66 1.19 1.94
N GLY A 75 -6.13 1.22 3.17
CA GLY A 75 -5.09 0.28 3.54
C GLY A 75 -3.82 0.46 2.71
N VAL A 76 -3.31 -0.63 2.13
CA VAL A 76 -2.12 -0.65 1.27
C VAL A 76 -2.43 -1.30 -0.08
N PRO A 77 -3.19 -0.65 -0.98
CA PRO A 77 -3.44 -1.17 -2.32
C PRO A 77 -2.16 -1.37 -3.13
N VAL A 78 -2.12 -2.43 -3.94
CA VAL A 78 -1.01 -2.72 -4.85
C VAL A 78 -1.29 -2.09 -6.21
N CYS A 79 -0.47 -1.14 -6.62
CA CYS A 79 -0.45 -0.59 -7.97
C CYS A 79 0.61 -1.33 -8.77
N TRP A 80 0.20 -2.15 -9.75
CA TRP A 80 1.09 -2.95 -10.59
C TRP A 80 0.32 -3.47 -11.83
N PRO A 81 0.89 -3.55 -13.05
CA PRO A 81 2.26 -3.22 -13.45
C PRO A 81 2.44 -1.77 -13.94
N TRP A 82 1.42 -0.91 -13.83
CA TRP A 82 1.56 0.52 -14.09
C TRP A 82 1.01 1.36 -12.95
N PHE A 83 1.65 2.49 -12.70
CA PHE A 83 1.23 3.48 -11.70
C PHE A 83 0.61 4.70 -12.39
N GLY A 84 -0.59 5.11 -11.96
CA GLY A 84 -1.38 6.14 -12.62
C GLY A 84 -2.26 5.58 -13.74
N ALA A 85 -2.63 6.43 -14.70
CA ALA A 85 -3.37 6.02 -15.89
C ALA A 85 -2.51 5.12 -16.78
N ASN A 86 -3.16 4.21 -17.53
CA ASN A 86 -2.45 3.45 -18.55
C ASN A 86 -2.25 4.35 -19.78
N GLU A 87 -0.98 4.53 -20.19
CA GLU A 87 -0.63 5.47 -21.28
C GLU A 87 -1.00 4.94 -22.68
N THR A 88 -1.16 3.62 -22.82
CA THR A 88 -1.41 2.97 -24.12
C THR A 88 -2.84 2.54 -24.34
N GLN A 89 -3.60 2.29 -23.26
CA GLN A 89 -4.96 1.78 -23.27
C GLN A 89 -5.83 2.57 -22.29
N ALA A 90 -6.53 3.59 -22.80
CA ALA A 90 -7.36 4.48 -21.97
C ALA A 90 -8.49 3.76 -21.21
N ASP A 91 -8.95 2.61 -21.73
CA ASP A 91 -10.01 1.80 -21.12
C ASP A 91 -9.50 0.91 -19.98
N PHE A 92 -8.18 0.81 -19.79
CA PHE A 92 -7.62 0.05 -18.70
C PHE A 92 -7.66 0.87 -17.40
N PRO A 93 -7.90 0.21 -16.26
CA PRO A 93 -8.03 0.91 -15.01
C PRO A 93 -6.72 1.58 -14.59
N ALA A 94 -6.81 2.74 -13.96
CA ALA A 94 -5.65 3.37 -13.34
C ALA A 94 -5.01 2.47 -12.27
N HIS A 95 -3.71 2.59 -12.11
CA HIS A 95 -2.90 1.86 -11.12
C HIS A 95 -2.82 0.34 -11.34
N GLY A 96 -2.84 -0.10 -12.58
CA GLY A 96 -2.57 -1.47 -12.93
C GLY A 96 -3.72 -2.45 -12.67
N LEU A 97 -3.39 -3.71 -12.70
CA LEU A 97 -4.36 -4.82 -12.64
C LEU A 97 -4.35 -5.58 -11.31
N ALA A 98 -3.24 -5.60 -10.59
CA ALA A 98 -3.04 -6.49 -9.42
C ALA A 98 -4.13 -6.35 -8.34
N ARG A 99 -4.70 -5.15 -8.21
CA ARG A 99 -5.75 -4.81 -7.23
C ARG A 99 -7.16 -5.29 -7.61
N TYR A 100 -7.34 -5.90 -8.78
CA TYR A 100 -8.65 -6.35 -9.29
C TYR A 100 -8.81 -7.86 -9.35
N PHE A 101 -7.80 -8.61 -8.91
CA PHE A 101 -7.82 -10.07 -8.93
C PHE A 101 -7.69 -10.64 -7.54
N ARG A 102 -8.17 -11.88 -7.39
CA ARG A 102 -8.03 -12.65 -6.16
C ARG A 102 -6.62 -13.23 -6.09
N TRP A 103 -5.95 -12.98 -4.98
CA TRP A 103 -4.65 -13.56 -4.64
C TRP A 103 -4.84 -14.89 -3.92
N GLU A 104 -3.89 -15.79 -4.12
CA GLU A 104 -3.86 -17.08 -3.44
C GLU A 104 -3.11 -16.97 -2.12
N PHE A 105 -3.66 -17.57 -1.05
CA PHE A 105 -2.98 -17.70 0.23
C PHE A 105 -2.02 -18.91 0.18
N ILE A 106 -0.71 -18.67 0.39
CA ILE A 106 0.36 -19.66 0.15
C ILE A 106 0.96 -20.19 1.45
N GLU A 107 1.18 -19.32 2.45
CA GLU A 107 1.93 -19.70 3.65
C GLU A 107 1.52 -18.85 4.85
N ALA A 108 1.41 -19.51 6.01
CA ALA A 108 1.36 -18.89 7.32
C ALA A 108 2.49 -19.46 8.19
N GLY A 109 3.06 -18.64 9.07
CA GLY A 109 4.13 -19.10 9.94
C GLY A 109 4.71 -17.97 10.80
N ARG A 110 5.87 -18.26 11.41
CA ARG A 110 6.63 -17.28 12.16
C ARG A 110 8.05 -17.15 11.64
N PHE A 111 8.56 -15.91 11.67
CA PHE A 111 9.98 -15.68 11.53
C PHE A 111 10.73 -16.14 12.77
N LYS A 112 12.06 -16.34 12.66
CA LYS A 112 12.92 -16.80 13.79
C LYS A 112 12.79 -15.94 15.06
N ASN A 113 12.44 -14.67 14.93
CA ASN A 113 12.26 -13.75 16.05
C ASN A 113 10.82 -13.72 16.61
N GLY A 114 9.93 -14.60 16.14
CA GLY A 114 8.54 -14.72 16.58
C GLY A 114 7.52 -13.86 15.83
N ASP A 115 7.95 -12.94 14.96
CA ASP A 115 7.01 -12.14 14.15
C ASP A 115 6.16 -13.05 13.26
N VAL A 116 4.88 -12.72 13.09
CA VAL A 116 3.97 -13.46 12.23
C VAL A 116 4.33 -13.24 10.76
N LYS A 117 4.26 -14.31 9.98
CA LYS A 117 4.49 -14.35 8.52
C LYS A 117 3.24 -14.81 7.80
N ILE A 118 2.79 -14.06 6.80
CA ILE A 118 1.76 -14.45 5.85
C ILE A 118 2.33 -14.24 4.43
N VAL A 119 2.04 -15.18 3.54
CA VAL A 119 2.44 -15.08 2.12
C VAL A 119 1.23 -15.27 1.23
N ILE A 120 1.07 -14.37 0.28
CA ILE A 120 0.07 -14.47 -0.78
C ILE A 120 0.73 -14.30 -2.16
N ARG A 121 0.08 -14.81 -3.21
CA ARG A 121 0.59 -14.87 -4.58
C ARG A 121 -0.51 -14.51 -5.60
N LEU A 122 -0.11 -13.90 -6.72
CA LEU A 122 -0.90 -13.76 -7.95
C LEU A 122 0.03 -14.06 -9.13
N ALA A 123 -0.45 -14.84 -10.11
CA ALA A 123 0.32 -15.12 -11.31
C ALA A 123 -0.49 -14.86 -12.58
N SER A 124 0.22 -14.71 -13.70
CA SER A 124 -0.39 -14.40 -15.00
C SER A 124 -1.40 -15.46 -15.45
N GLU A 125 -1.17 -16.74 -15.10
CA GLU A 125 -2.08 -17.84 -15.44
C GLU A 125 -3.34 -17.94 -14.57
N ASP A 126 -3.43 -17.17 -13.47
CA ASP A 126 -4.54 -17.30 -12.52
C ASP A 126 -5.87 -16.78 -13.08
N HIS A 127 -5.83 -15.91 -14.08
CA HIS A 127 -7.06 -15.41 -14.71
C HIS A 127 -6.83 -14.95 -16.16
N PRO A 128 -7.67 -15.36 -17.15
CA PRO A 128 -7.49 -15.02 -18.57
C PRO A 128 -7.42 -13.51 -18.87
N LEU A 129 -8.14 -12.68 -18.13
CA LEU A 129 -8.08 -11.22 -18.29
C LEU A 129 -6.71 -10.61 -17.93
N ILE A 130 -5.92 -11.29 -17.13
CA ILE A 130 -4.57 -10.83 -16.79
C ILE A 130 -3.70 -10.83 -18.05
N GLU A 131 -3.71 -11.94 -18.79
CA GLU A 131 -2.95 -12.08 -20.04
C GLU A 131 -3.43 -11.09 -21.11
N GLU A 132 -4.75 -10.86 -21.19
CA GLU A 132 -5.35 -9.88 -22.11
C GLU A 132 -4.86 -8.45 -21.79
N MET A 133 -4.81 -8.07 -20.50
CA MET A 133 -4.42 -6.73 -20.06
C MET A 133 -2.90 -6.52 -20.04
N TRP A 134 -2.13 -7.60 -19.79
CA TRP A 134 -0.69 -7.53 -19.63
C TRP A 134 -0.04 -8.81 -20.16
N PRO A 135 0.40 -8.84 -21.43
CA PRO A 135 0.87 -10.06 -22.11
C PRO A 135 2.32 -10.43 -21.74
N PHE A 136 2.57 -10.57 -20.46
CA PHE A 136 3.82 -11.07 -19.87
C PHE A 136 3.51 -12.20 -18.91
N ALA A 137 4.32 -13.23 -18.91
CA ALA A 137 4.29 -14.25 -17.87
C ALA A 137 4.98 -13.69 -16.61
N PHE A 138 4.29 -13.72 -15.48
CA PHE A 138 4.81 -13.19 -14.22
C PHE A 138 4.28 -13.93 -12.99
N GLU A 139 4.98 -13.78 -11.89
CA GLU A 139 4.49 -14.11 -10.56
C GLU A 139 4.69 -12.90 -9.63
N LEU A 140 3.63 -12.47 -8.99
CA LEU A 140 3.66 -11.50 -7.88
C LEU A 140 3.59 -12.24 -6.56
N ARG A 141 4.35 -11.78 -5.58
CA ARG A 141 4.33 -12.34 -4.23
C ARG A 141 4.41 -11.25 -3.20
N GLN A 142 3.60 -11.35 -2.16
CA GLN A 142 3.72 -10.51 -0.98
C GLN A 142 4.03 -11.35 0.24
N VAL A 143 5.05 -10.93 0.97
CA VAL A 143 5.40 -11.48 2.28
C VAL A 143 5.12 -10.42 3.32
N PHE A 144 4.05 -10.61 4.07
CA PHE A 144 3.72 -9.78 5.23
C PHE A 144 4.47 -10.27 6.45
N ARG A 145 4.98 -9.34 7.22
CA ARG A 145 5.60 -9.57 8.51
C ARG A 145 5.01 -8.63 9.53
N PHE A 146 4.41 -9.18 10.59
CA PHE A 146 3.76 -8.44 11.64
C PHE A 146 4.47 -8.61 12.98
N SER A 147 4.58 -7.52 13.72
CA SER A 147 5.13 -7.45 15.07
C SER A 147 4.34 -6.46 15.92
N ASN A 148 4.48 -6.48 17.24
CA ASN A 148 3.82 -5.53 18.15
C ASN A 148 4.15 -4.04 17.87
N LYS A 149 5.14 -3.75 17.00
CA LYS A 149 5.61 -2.39 16.73
C LYS A 149 5.27 -1.90 15.33
N GLY A 150 4.62 -2.72 14.51
CA GLY A 150 4.31 -2.37 13.13
C GLY A 150 4.43 -3.55 12.18
N PHE A 151 4.41 -3.26 10.90
CA PHE A 151 4.41 -4.26 9.84
C PHE A 151 5.50 -4.01 8.79
N ARG A 152 5.76 -5.04 8.00
CA ARG A 152 6.56 -4.97 6.77
C ARG A 152 5.83 -5.73 5.66
N ILE A 153 5.87 -5.17 4.46
CA ILE A 153 5.44 -5.81 3.21
C ILE A 153 6.68 -5.92 2.31
N ASN A 154 7.02 -7.14 1.90
CA ASN A 154 7.97 -7.36 0.82
C ASN A 154 7.14 -7.79 -0.39
N PHE A 155 6.96 -6.89 -1.32
CA PHE A 155 6.34 -7.14 -2.61
C PHE A 155 7.43 -7.52 -3.61
N SER A 156 7.20 -8.56 -4.40
CA SER A 156 8.11 -8.99 -5.46
C SER A 156 7.36 -9.31 -6.74
N ALA A 157 7.94 -8.93 -7.86
CA ALA A 157 7.47 -9.20 -9.20
C ALA A 157 8.56 -9.99 -9.96
N ALA A 158 8.29 -11.24 -10.28
CA ALA A 158 9.17 -12.09 -11.09
C ALA A 158 8.74 -12.01 -12.56
N ASN A 159 9.67 -11.72 -13.45
CA ASN A 159 9.47 -11.82 -14.89
C ASN A 159 9.74 -13.26 -15.35
N LEU A 160 8.67 -13.96 -15.70
CA LEU A 160 8.73 -15.35 -16.21
C LEU A 160 8.67 -15.40 -17.75
N SER A 161 8.63 -14.24 -18.42
CA SER A 161 8.64 -14.14 -19.88
C SER A 161 10.08 -14.11 -20.44
N ASP A 162 10.21 -14.22 -21.73
CA ASP A 162 11.48 -14.24 -22.47
C ASP A 162 11.98 -12.83 -22.88
N LYS A 163 11.26 -11.78 -22.48
CA LYS A 163 11.56 -10.38 -22.82
C LYS A 163 11.53 -9.48 -21.57
N PRO A 164 12.25 -8.34 -21.56
CA PRO A 164 12.15 -7.37 -20.47
C PRO A 164 10.70 -6.94 -20.24
N MET A 165 10.27 -6.90 -18.98
CA MET A 165 8.92 -6.53 -18.55
C MET A 165 8.94 -5.12 -17.93
N PRO A 166 8.40 -4.11 -18.62
CA PRO A 166 8.38 -2.75 -18.12
C PRO A 166 7.34 -2.62 -17.00
N ILE A 167 7.74 -2.04 -15.87
CA ILE A 167 6.85 -1.79 -14.74
C ILE A 167 7.00 -0.37 -14.20
N SER A 168 5.91 0.16 -13.68
CA SER A 168 5.87 1.17 -12.64
C SER A 168 4.90 0.72 -11.57
N GLU A 169 5.25 0.90 -10.30
CA GLU A 169 4.51 0.29 -9.22
C GLU A 169 4.44 1.16 -7.98
N ALA A 170 3.49 0.85 -7.09
CA ALA A 170 3.45 1.42 -5.75
C ALA A 170 2.72 0.52 -4.76
N LEU A 171 3.17 0.59 -3.50
CA LEU A 171 2.38 0.25 -2.33
C LEU A 171 1.70 1.54 -1.85
N HIS A 172 0.45 1.76 -2.34
CA HIS A 172 -0.30 3.00 -2.21
C HIS A 172 -0.92 3.14 -0.81
N THR A 173 -0.09 3.40 0.18
CA THR A 173 -0.47 3.32 1.59
C THR A 173 -1.24 4.55 2.04
N TYR A 174 -2.47 4.32 2.53
CA TYR A 174 -3.31 5.31 3.20
C TYR A 174 -3.04 5.25 4.71
N PHE A 175 -2.23 6.16 5.23
CA PHE A 175 -1.98 6.23 6.67
C PHE A 175 -3.09 7.01 7.38
N HIS A 176 -3.66 6.42 8.42
CA HIS A 176 -4.63 7.10 9.28
C HIS A 176 -3.95 8.16 10.14
N VAL A 177 -4.52 9.36 10.12
CA VAL A 177 -4.14 10.50 10.96
C VAL A 177 -5.35 11.08 11.65
N SER A 178 -5.15 11.69 12.81
CA SER A 178 -6.23 12.35 13.56
C SER A 178 -6.88 13.47 12.77
N ASP A 179 -6.07 14.31 12.13
CA ASP A 179 -6.48 15.40 11.23
C ASP A 179 -5.27 15.76 10.35
N ASN A 180 -5.45 15.77 9.03
CA ASN A 180 -4.40 16.12 8.08
C ASN A 180 -3.93 17.60 8.19
N GLN A 181 -4.70 18.46 8.87
CA GLN A 181 -4.30 19.85 9.15
C GLN A 181 -3.25 19.95 10.25
N THR A 182 -3.17 18.96 11.13
CA THR A 182 -2.25 18.94 12.27
C THR A 182 -1.17 17.87 12.16
N ALA A 183 -1.32 16.94 11.20
CA ALA A 183 -0.30 15.96 10.88
C ALA A 183 0.78 16.57 9.99
N GLU A 184 2.01 16.08 10.14
CA GLU A 184 3.15 16.50 9.32
C GLU A 184 3.91 15.30 8.78
N VAL A 185 4.40 15.41 7.54
CA VAL A 185 5.32 14.42 6.94
C VAL A 185 6.73 15.02 6.93
N HIS A 186 7.65 14.35 7.63
CA HIS A 186 9.05 14.72 7.75
C HIS A 186 9.97 13.78 6.97
N GLY A 187 11.16 14.26 6.64
CA GLY A 187 12.20 13.50 5.94
C GLY A 187 12.28 13.76 4.44
N LEU A 188 11.46 14.68 3.92
CA LEU A 188 11.45 15.07 2.50
C LEU A 188 12.01 16.50 2.26
N ASP A 189 12.50 17.15 3.30
CA ASP A 189 13.14 18.48 3.15
C ASP A 189 14.29 18.44 2.17
N GLN A 190 14.37 19.45 1.29
CA GLN A 190 15.35 19.58 0.19
C GLN A 190 15.28 18.45 -0.87
N VAL A 191 14.22 17.65 -0.90
CA VAL A 191 13.98 16.66 -1.97
C VAL A 191 13.17 17.29 -3.08
N SER A 192 13.59 17.06 -4.32
CA SER A 192 12.84 17.52 -5.50
C SER A 192 11.60 16.67 -5.72
N TYR A 193 10.50 17.30 -6.08
CA TYR A 193 9.26 16.61 -6.45
C TYR A 193 8.66 17.17 -7.74
N VAL A 194 7.83 16.36 -8.38
CA VAL A 194 6.96 16.72 -9.49
C VAL A 194 5.55 16.88 -8.92
N ASP A 195 4.94 18.05 -9.07
CA ASP A 195 3.55 18.31 -8.67
C ASP A 195 2.62 18.06 -9.86
N LYS A 196 1.73 17.06 -9.77
CA LYS A 196 0.83 16.73 -10.87
C LYS A 196 -0.32 17.75 -11.04
N PHE A 197 -0.63 18.51 -10.00
CA PHE A 197 -1.62 19.59 -10.08
C PHE A 197 -1.05 20.92 -10.54
N ASP A 198 0.30 21.05 -10.60
CA ASP A 198 0.98 22.20 -11.18
C ASP A 198 1.63 21.85 -12.54
N ASN A 199 0.86 21.25 -13.43
CA ASN A 199 1.29 20.84 -14.77
C ASN A 199 2.61 20.06 -14.82
N GLY A 200 2.91 19.30 -13.78
CA GLY A 200 4.16 18.55 -13.68
C GLY A 200 5.39 19.39 -13.38
N ALA A 201 5.20 20.59 -12.82
CA ALA A 201 6.30 21.46 -12.41
C ALA A 201 7.22 20.76 -11.41
N ARG A 202 8.53 20.91 -11.58
CA ARG A 202 9.52 20.46 -10.61
C ARG A 202 9.74 21.52 -9.55
N GLN A 203 9.63 21.12 -8.30
CA GLN A 203 9.82 21.99 -7.15
C GLN A 203 10.75 21.33 -6.13
N LEU A 204 11.26 22.11 -5.19
CA LEU A 204 12.10 21.65 -4.09
C LEU A 204 11.30 21.80 -2.78
N GLN A 205 11.16 20.71 -2.04
CA GLN A 205 10.47 20.74 -0.75
C GLN A 205 11.23 21.60 0.26
N GLN A 206 10.52 22.44 0.97
CA GLN A 206 11.04 23.27 2.07
C GLN A 206 10.39 22.82 3.37
N GLY A 207 11.18 22.27 4.29
CA GLY A 207 10.71 21.82 5.59
C GLY A 207 9.80 20.58 5.55
N ALA A 208 9.04 20.38 6.62
CA ALA A 208 8.02 19.34 6.71
C ALA A 208 6.84 19.62 5.76
N VAL A 209 6.16 18.57 5.33
CA VAL A 209 4.96 18.69 4.49
C VAL A 209 3.72 18.63 5.36
N SER A 210 2.85 19.65 5.26
CA SER A 210 1.50 19.60 5.80
C SER A 210 0.55 19.05 4.74
N PRO A 211 -0.11 17.90 4.94
CA PRO A 211 -0.98 17.28 3.95
C PRO A 211 -2.41 17.82 3.97
N CYS A 212 -2.60 19.08 4.37
CA CYS A 212 -3.92 19.68 4.65
C CYS A 212 -4.77 20.01 3.41
N ASP A 213 -4.16 20.01 2.21
CA ASP A 213 -4.81 20.38 0.96
C ASP A 213 -4.66 19.29 -0.11
N LEU A 214 -5.31 19.53 -1.26
CA LEU A 214 -5.12 18.75 -2.46
C LEU A 214 -3.64 18.59 -2.80
N MET A 215 -3.17 17.35 -2.92
CA MET A 215 -1.77 17.04 -3.14
C MET A 215 -1.62 15.79 -4.01
N ASP A 216 -0.77 15.87 -5.04
CA ASP A 216 -0.28 14.70 -5.79
C ASP A 216 1.17 14.97 -6.22
N ARG A 217 2.11 14.65 -5.32
CA ARG A 217 3.53 14.95 -5.45
C ARG A 217 4.35 13.67 -5.53
N VAL A 218 5.14 13.56 -6.59
CA VAL A 218 6.11 12.48 -6.76
C VAL A 218 7.50 13.02 -6.43
N TYR A 219 8.02 12.65 -5.26
CA TYR A 219 9.37 12.95 -4.83
C TYR A 219 10.34 11.99 -5.51
N THR A 220 11.26 12.54 -6.30
CA THR A 220 12.30 11.78 -7.01
C THR A 220 13.59 11.80 -6.22
N SER A 221 14.29 10.67 -6.16
CA SER A 221 15.47 10.52 -5.30
C SER A 221 15.13 10.71 -3.81
N ALA A 222 13.95 10.24 -3.41
CA ALA A 222 13.50 10.30 -2.03
C ALA A 222 14.40 9.47 -1.10
N PRO A 223 14.61 9.90 0.14
CA PRO A 223 15.35 9.11 1.11
C PRO A 223 14.58 7.84 1.48
N GLU A 224 15.30 6.79 1.87
CA GLU A 224 14.71 5.51 2.31
C GLU A 224 13.79 5.64 3.53
N LYS A 225 13.73 6.80 4.17
CA LYS A 225 12.94 7.02 5.40
C LYS A 225 12.25 8.37 5.39
N CYS A 226 10.97 8.33 5.75
CA CYS A 226 10.19 9.48 6.17
C CYS A 226 9.38 9.12 7.41
N GLU A 227 8.77 10.11 8.05
CA GLU A 227 7.86 9.86 9.19
C GLU A 227 6.65 10.77 9.13
N ILE A 228 5.50 10.24 9.53
CA ILE A 228 4.30 11.00 9.81
C ILE A 228 4.28 11.28 11.30
N ARG A 229 4.17 12.54 11.69
CA ARG A 229 3.94 12.98 13.08
C ARG A 229 2.49 13.38 13.23
N ASP A 230 1.82 12.73 14.14
CA ASP A 230 0.40 12.96 14.45
C ASP A 230 0.26 13.30 15.93
N ILE A 231 0.05 14.59 16.20
CA ILE A 231 -0.07 15.11 17.56
C ILE A 231 -1.37 14.62 18.20
N GLY A 232 -2.48 14.57 17.46
CA GLY A 232 -3.79 14.17 17.99
C GLY A 232 -3.81 12.72 18.46
N LEU A 233 -3.15 11.81 17.75
CA LEU A 233 -2.97 10.40 18.17
C LEU A 233 -1.72 10.16 18.99
N ASN A 234 -0.97 11.21 19.36
CA ASN A 234 0.28 11.13 20.14
C ASN A 234 1.24 10.05 19.62
N ARG A 235 1.36 9.97 18.29
CA ARG A 235 2.19 8.95 17.64
C ARG A 235 3.01 9.51 16.48
N ARG A 236 4.07 8.78 16.14
CA ARG A 236 4.80 8.93 14.88
C ARG A 236 4.90 7.59 14.15
N LEU A 237 4.64 7.62 12.87
CA LEU A 237 4.78 6.47 11.99
C LEU A 237 6.09 6.62 11.23
N VAL A 238 7.06 5.75 11.52
CA VAL A 238 8.34 5.72 10.80
C VAL A 238 8.20 4.77 9.63
N ILE A 239 8.26 5.33 8.43
CA ILE A 239 8.10 4.64 7.15
C ILE A 239 9.50 4.45 6.56
N SER A 240 9.82 3.23 6.13
CA SER A 240 11.07 2.93 5.43
C SER A 240 10.78 2.13 4.18
N THR A 241 11.42 2.50 3.08
CA THR A 241 11.28 1.87 1.77
C THR A 241 12.61 1.32 1.29
N GLU A 242 12.58 0.23 0.54
CA GLU A 242 13.74 -0.34 -0.16
C GLU A 242 13.28 -0.80 -1.55
N GLY A 243 14.10 -0.67 -2.57
CA GLY A 243 13.78 -1.07 -3.94
C GLY A 243 13.09 0.00 -4.77
N SER A 244 12.98 1.23 -4.22
CA SER A 244 12.52 2.40 -4.95
C SER A 244 13.34 3.64 -4.62
N ASN A 245 13.38 4.60 -5.54
CA ASN A 245 13.97 5.92 -5.34
C ASN A 245 12.89 7.02 -5.33
N SER A 246 11.62 6.67 -5.47
CA SER A 246 10.53 7.65 -5.42
C SER A 246 9.57 7.39 -4.26
N THR A 247 9.01 8.49 -3.74
CA THR A 247 7.95 8.49 -2.74
C THR A 247 6.83 9.38 -3.25
N VAL A 248 5.59 8.91 -3.14
CA VAL A 248 4.43 9.71 -3.53
C VAL A 248 3.71 10.19 -2.28
N LEU A 249 3.40 11.48 -2.23
CA LEU A 249 2.46 12.05 -1.28
C LEU A 249 1.17 12.41 -1.99
N TRP A 250 0.06 11.89 -1.50
CA TRP A 250 -1.26 12.16 -2.05
C TRP A 250 -2.30 12.42 -0.97
N ASN A 251 -3.16 13.41 -1.24
CA ASN A 251 -4.42 13.64 -0.56
C ASN A 251 -5.40 14.27 -1.56
N PRO A 252 -6.66 13.82 -1.66
CA PRO A 252 -7.62 14.34 -2.63
C PRO A 252 -8.09 15.76 -2.32
N GLY A 253 -7.90 16.26 -1.09
CA GLY A 253 -8.54 17.48 -0.64
C GLY A 253 -10.07 17.38 -0.66
N ALA A 254 -10.75 18.43 -0.21
CA ALA A 254 -12.20 18.44 -0.03
C ALA A 254 -12.99 18.27 -1.34
N GLU A 255 -12.54 18.93 -2.41
CA GLU A 255 -13.33 18.97 -3.65
C GLU A 255 -13.29 17.65 -4.43
N ILE A 256 -12.14 16.96 -4.45
CA ILE A 256 -12.04 15.63 -5.09
C ILE A 256 -12.71 14.58 -4.21
N ALA A 257 -12.60 14.66 -2.89
CA ALA A 257 -13.26 13.74 -1.96
C ALA A 257 -14.77 13.69 -2.21
N LYS A 258 -15.43 14.82 -2.31
CA LYS A 258 -16.89 14.94 -2.61
C LYS A 258 -17.30 14.34 -3.96
N GLN A 259 -16.39 14.25 -4.93
CA GLN A 259 -16.68 13.69 -6.24
C GLN A 259 -16.50 12.17 -6.29
N ARG A 260 -15.90 11.59 -5.25
CA ARG A 260 -15.63 10.16 -5.18
C ARG A 260 -16.82 9.42 -4.59
N THR A 261 -17.07 8.24 -5.15
CA THR A 261 -18.18 7.36 -4.70
C THR A 261 -17.72 6.32 -3.68
N ASP A 262 -16.44 6.30 -3.34
CA ASP A 262 -15.78 5.29 -2.53
C ASP A 262 -15.13 5.88 -1.27
N MET A 263 -15.51 7.08 -0.88
CA MET A 263 -15.14 7.72 0.39
C MET A 263 -16.26 8.67 0.85
N GLU A 264 -16.27 8.98 2.14
CA GLU A 264 -17.11 10.03 2.68
C GLU A 264 -16.50 11.41 2.41
N ASP A 265 -17.32 12.47 2.43
CA ASP A 265 -16.90 13.83 2.08
C ASP A 265 -15.73 14.35 2.94
N ASP A 266 -15.67 13.95 4.21
CA ASP A 266 -14.66 14.39 5.17
C ASP A 266 -13.50 13.38 5.38
N ASP A 267 -13.52 12.23 4.72
CA ASP A 267 -12.49 11.20 4.85
C ASP A 267 -11.07 11.72 4.56
N TYR A 268 -10.95 12.66 3.59
CA TYR A 268 -9.66 13.27 3.22
C TYR A 268 -8.91 13.89 4.40
N ARG A 269 -9.61 14.26 5.48
CA ARG A 269 -9.01 14.83 6.69
C ARG A 269 -8.31 13.78 7.56
N HIS A 270 -8.69 12.53 7.42
CA HIS A 270 -8.26 11.46 8.32
C HIS A 270 -7.19 10.54 7.72
N PHE A 271 -6.62 10.91 6.58
CA PHE A 271 -5.48 10.18 6.03
C PHE A 271 -4.48 11.07 5.28
N VAL A 272 -3.31 10.51 5.10
CA VAL A 272 -2.32 10.93 4.12
C VAL A 272 -1.75 9.70 3.43
N CYS A 273 -1.63 9.72 2.10
CA CYS A 273 -0.90 8.69 1.39
C CYS A 273 0.59 9.03 1.38
N VAL A 274 1.40 8.06 1.84
CA VAL A 274 2.84 8.06 1.69
C VAL A 274 3.23 6.73 1.07
N GLU A 275 3.55 6.77 -0.22
CA GLU A 275 3.65 5.57 -1.02
C GLU A 275 5.10 5.21 -1.31
N ALA A 276 5.46 3.94 -1.10
CA ALA A 276 6.67 3.36 -1.67
C ALA A 276 6.39 3.10 -3.16
N ALA A 277 7.13 3.74 -4.06
CA ALA A 277 6.79 3.70 -5.49
C ALA A 277 8.03 3.65 -6.39
N ASN A 278 7.91 2.96 -7.54
CA ASN A 278 8.76 3.14 -8.70
C ASN A 278 7.94 3.90 -9.76
N ALA A 279 7.97 5.24 -9.66
CA ALA A 279 7.14 6.13 -10.47
C ALA A 279 7.99 7.10 -11.32
N LEU A 280 7.45 7.53 -12.46
CA LEU A 280 8.12 8.43 -13.41
C LEU A 280 9.48 7.84 -13.86
N SER A 281 10.58 8.58 -13.64
CA SER A 281 11.94 8.14 -14.00
C SER A 281 12.47 6.95 -13.21
N ASP A 282 11.73 6.51 -12.17
CA ASP A 282 12.06 5.33 -11.38
C ASP A 282 11.33 4.06 -11.86
N ALA A 283 10.56 4.15 -12.97
CA ALA A 283 10.02 2.98 -13.66
C ALA A 283 11.16 2.05 -14.08
N TYR A 284 10.91 0.75 -14.06
CA TYR A 284 11.95 -0.27 -14.20
C TYR A 284 11.57 -1.36 -15.20
N ASP A 285 12.54 -1.81 -15.99
CA ASP A 285 12.40 -2.97 -16.87
C ASP A 285 12.98 -4.22 -16.17
N ILE A 286 12.13 -5.16 -15.77
CA ILE A 286 12.60 -6.41 -15.15
C ILE A 286 13.12 -7.34 -16.26
N PRO A 287 14.42 -7.71 -16.27
CA PRO A 287 14.97 -8.64 -17.25
C PRO A 287 14.30 -10.03 -17.20
N PRO A 288 14.34 -10.82 -18.28
CA PRO A 288 13.87 -12.20 -18.27
C PRO A 288 14.48 -13.04 -17.15
N GLY A 289 13.65 -13.71 -16.36
CA GLY A 289 14.06 -14.56 -15.24
C GLY A 289 14.47 -13.82 -13.97
N ASP A 290 14.50 -12.49 -13.98
CA ASP A 290 14.83 -11.67 -12.81
C ASP A 290 13.60 -11.33 -11.96
N ILE A 291 13.86 -10.85 -10.74
CA ILE A 291 12.85 -10.45 -9.75
C ILE A 291 13.14 -9.03 -9.27
N HIS A 292 12.17 -8.15 -9.41
CA HIS A 292 12.18 -6.86 -8.74
C HIS A 292 11.52 -6.97 -7.36
N GLN A 293 11.97 -6.16 -6.39
CA GLN A 293 11.43 -6.13 -5.03
C GLN A 293 11.20 -4.70 -4.55
N LEU A 294 9.97 -4.41 -4.17
CA LEU A 294 9.60 -3.19 -3.46
C LEU A 294 9.24 -3.54 -2.01
N LYS A 295 9.86 -2.87 -1.04
CA LYS A 295 9.66 -3.16 0.38
C LYS A 295 9.17 -1.93 1.12
N LEU A 296 8.15 -2.13 1.92
CA LEU A 296 7.61 -1.14 2.84
C LEU A 296 7.74 -1.65 4.27
N ARG A 297 8.24 -0.80 5.17
CA ARG A 297 8.25 -1.06 6.61
C ARG A 297 7.68 0.12 7.35
N VAL A 298 6.71 -0.15 8.21
CA VAL A 298 6.07 0.85 9.07
C VAL A 298 6.29 0.47 10.53
N LYS A 299 6.69 1.45 11.33
CA LYS A 299 6.80 1.32 12.79
C LYS A 299 6.02 2.43 13.47
N CYS A 300 5.13 2.07 14.37
CA CYS A 300 4.48 3.00 15.27
C CYS A 300 5.34 3.26 16.50
N LYS A 301 5.48 4.53 16.87
CA LYS A 301 6.19 4.98 18.07
C LYS A 301 5.41 6.12 18.71
N ALA A 302 5.48 6.27 20.04
CA ALA A 302 5.00 7.47 20.69
C ALA A 302 5.78 8.71 20.19
N LEU A 303 5.12 9.86 20.15
CA LEU A 303 5.85 11.13 20.03
C LEU A 303 6.79 11.25 21.21
N ALA A 304 8.05 11.65 20.96
CA ALA A 304 8.93 11.99 22.04
C ALA A 304 8.35 13.21 22.76
N THR A 305 8.17 13.14 24.05
CA THR A 305 7.98 14.36 24.85
C THR A 305 9.26 15.19 24.67
N GLU A 306 9.13 16.37 24.08
CA GLU A 306 10.22 17.35 24.14
C GLU A 306 10.44 17.64 25.62
N THR A 307 11.43 16.99 26.20
CA THR A 307 12.01 17.44 27.48
C THR A 307 12.78 18.70 27.16
N GLU A 308 12.26 19.84 27.64
CA GLU A 308 12.98 21.13 27.72
C GLU A 308 14.39 21.02 28.26
#